data_5cf6d38e462230c0b536001ad085fef6
#
_entry.id   5cf6d38e462230c0b536001ad085fef6
#
_cell.length_a   1.000
_cell.length_b   1.000
_cell.length_c   1.000
_cell.angle_alpha   90.00
_cell.angle_beta   90.00
_cell.angle_gamma   90.00
#
_symmetry.space_group_name_H-M   'P 1'
#
loop_
_entity.id
_entity.type
_entity.pdbx_description
1 polymer ?
#
loop_
_entity_poly.entity_id
_entity_poly.type
_entity_poly.pdbx_seq_one_letter_code
_entity_poly.pdbx_strand_id
1 'polypeptide(L)'
;MTPSKTYLKFQETRSKEDLDTLNGYLLRLQQISVILNGDTELSNEEENKLYDEDETLTDKVLRLLFVDTFFTFIAEYNLDGYDSWEDTVEDLVEDLWMTYCELHEA
;
A
#
# COMPACT_ATOMS: atom_id res chain seq x y z
N MET A 1 -3.23 14.90 -9.54
CA MET A 1 -2.19 14.02 -8.99
C MET A 1 -1.73 13.02 -10.02
N THR A 2 -0.44 12.75 -10.09
CA THR A 2 0.11 11.76 -11.02
C THR A 2 -0.11 10.35 -10.45
N PRO A 3 -0.76 9.43 -11.19
CA PRO A 3 -0.93 8.06 -10.72
C PRO A 3 0.41 7.37 -10.47
N SER A 4 0.45 6.48 -9.49
CA SER A 4 1.64 5.70 -9.18
C SER A 4 2.07 4.84 -10.37
N LYS A 5 3.31 4.98 -10.80
CA LYS A 5 3.88 4.15 -11.87
C LYS A 5 3.90 2.67 -11.47
N THR A 6 4.15 2.42 -10.20
CA THR A 6 4.15 1.06 -9.65
C THR A 6 2.77 0.41 -9.79
N TYR A 7 1.71 1.13 -9.43
CA TYR A 7 0.34 0.63 -9.58
C TYR A 7 0.00 0.37 -11.04
N LEU A 8 0.29 1.31 -11.92
CA LEU A 8 -0.01 1.19 -13.35
C LEU A 8 0.75 0.01 -13.96
N LYS A 9 2.01 -0.18 -13.60
CA LYS A 9 2.80 -1.31 -14.07
C LYS A 9 2.21 -2.63 -13.58
N PHE A 10 1.79 -2.70 -12.33
CA PHE A 10 1.14 -3.87 -11.77
C PHE A 10 -0.15 -4.19 -12.52
N GLN A 11 -0.99 -3.17 -12.74
CA GLN A 11 -2.25 -3.32 -13.46
C GLN A 11 -2.03 -3.86 -14.89
N GLU A 12 -0.98 -3.39 -15.55
CA GLU A 12 -0.66 -3.76 -16.92
C GLU A 12 -0.09 -5.17 -17.05
N THR A 13 0.72 -5.62 -16.06
CA THR A 13 1.50 -6.85 -16.15
C THR A 13 0.93 -8.04 -15.38
N ARG A 14 -0.07 -7.81 -14.52
CA ARG A 14 -0.63 -8.86 -13.67
C ARG A 14 -2.04 -9.23 -14.08
N SER A 15 -2.49 -10.39 -13.60
CA SER A 15 -3.85 -10.87 -13.84
C SER A 15 -4.87 -10.01 -13.09
N LYS A 16 -6.13 -10.05 -13.51
CA LYS A 16 -7.23 -9.39 -12.81
C LYS A 16 -7.34 -9.90 -11.37
N GLU A 17 -7.12 -11.18 -11.15
CA GLU A 17 -7.17 -11.78 -9.82
C GLU A 17 -6.12 -11.18 -8.89
N ASP A 18 -4.88 -11.00 -9.36
CA ASP A 18 -3.82 -10.37 -8.61
C ASP A 18 -4.14 -8.89 -8.31
N LEU A 19 -4.71 -8.19 -9.29
CA LEU A 19 -5.10 -6.80 -9.11
C LEU A 19 -6.21 -6.67 -8.07
N ASP A 20 -7.22 -7.54 -8.11
CA ASP A 20 -8.30 -7.56 -7.11
C ASP A 20 -7.75 -7.83 -5.72
N THR A 21 -6.77 -8.71 -5.60
CA THR A 21 -6.09 -9.01 -4.34
C THR A 21 -5.36 -7.77 -3.80
N LEU A 22 -4.60 -7.09 -4.66
CA LEU A 22 -3.89 -5.87 -4.28
C LEU A 22 -4.88 -4.79 -3.82
N ASN A 23 -5.94 -4.58 -4.58
CA ASN A 23 -6.96 -3.57 -4.26
C ASN A 23 -7.64 -3.86 -2.92
N GLY A 24 -7.89 -5.13 -2.62
CA GLY A 24 -8.44 -5.55 -1.32
C GLY A 24 -7.52 -5.20 -0.16
N TYR A 25 -6.22 -5.44 -0.31
CA TYR A 25 -5.24 -5.08 0.70
C TYR A 25 -5.16 -3.57 0.91
N LEU A 26 -5.15 -2.81 -0.18
CA LEU A 26 -5.09 -1.34 -0.12
C LEU A 26 -6.33 -0.76 0.58
N LEU A 27 -7.51 -1.28 0.26
CA LEU A 27 -8.75 -0.85 0.88
C LEU A 27 -8.73 -1.09 2.40
N ARG A 28 -8.27 -2.28 2.82
CA ARG A 28 -8.19 -2.60 4.25
C ARG A 28 -7.16 -1.74 4.97
N LEU A 29 -6.01 -1.49 4.35
CA LEU A 29 -4.98 -0.61 4.91
C LEU A 29 -5.54 0.81 5.12
N GLN A 30 -6.32 1.31 4.18
CA GLN A 30 -6.96 2.61 4.31
C GLN A 30 -7.96 2.64 5.45
N GLN A 31 -8.75 1.59 5.62
CA GLN A 31 -9.70 1.47 6.72
C GLN A 31 -8.98 1.49 8.06
N ILE A 32 -7.88 0.76 8.20
CA ILE A 32 -7.07 0.75 9.41
C ILE A 32 -6.52 2.15 9.71
N SER A 33 -6.01 2.83 8.70
CA SER A 33 -5.49 4.20 8.84
C SER A 33 -6.56 5.16 9.35
N VAL A 34 -7.77 5.08 8.80
CA VAL A 34 -8.90 5.91 9.23
C VAL A 34 -9.26 5.63 10.69
N ILE A 35 -9.28 4.36 11.10
CA ILE A 35 -9.60 3.98 12.47
C ILE A 35 -8.54 4.49 13.45
N LEU A 36 -7.25 4.31 13.11
CA LEU A 36 -6.14 4.71 13.97
C LEU A 36 -6.00 6.23 14.10
N ASN A 37 -6.36 6.98 13.06
CA ASN A 37 -6.29 8.44 13.04
C ASN A 37 -7.60 9.12 13.41
N GLY A 38 -8.66 8.34 13.71
CA GLY A 38 -9.95 8.86 14.10
C GLY A 38 -10.03 9.19 15.58
N ASP A 39 -11.15 9.79 15.99
CA ASP A 39 -11.42 10.17 17.37
C ASP A 39 -11.91 9.01 18.24
N THR A 40 -11.95 7.80 17.69
CA THR A 40 -12.42 6.62 18.41
C THR A 40 -11.41 6.20 19.47
N GLU A 41 -11.87 6.06 20.70
CA GLU A 41 -11.03 5.53 21.77
C GLU A 41 -10.88 4.02 21.59
N LEU A 42 -9.64 3.60 21.38
CA LEU A 42 -9.29 2.19 21.25
C LEU A 42 -8.53 1.75 22.49
N SER A 43 -8.80 0.52 22.96
CA SER A 43 -7.96 -0.09 23.99
C SER A 43 -6.57 -0.36 23.40
N ASN A 44 -5.56 -0.50 24.25
CA ASN A 44 -4.20 -0.84 23.81
C ASN A 44 -4.19 -2.15 23.02
N GLU A 45 -5.01 -3.11 23.42
CA GLU A 45 -5.12 -4.41 22.75
C GLU A 45 -5.70 -4.26 21.33
N GLU A 46 -6.74 -3.45 21.17
CA GLU A 46 -7.35 -3.18 19.87
C GLU A 46 -6.39 -2.45 18.95
N GLU A 47 -5.69 -1.43 19.48
CA GLU A 47 -4.67 -0.68 18.74
C GLU A 47 -3.55 -1.60 18.24
N ASN A 48 -3.04 -2.45 19.12
CA ASN A 48 -1.97 -3.39 18.78
C ASN A 48 -2.40 -4.37 17.69
N LYS A 49 -3.64 -4.85 17.73
CA LYS A 49 -4.17 -5.72 16.67
C LYS A 49 -4.22 -5.02 15.32
N LEU A 50 -4.60 -3.74 15.31
CA LEU A 50 -4.64 -2.96 14.07
C LEU A 50 -3.24 -2.71 13.51
N TYR A 51 -2.27 -2.42 14.36
CA TYR A 51 -0.88 -2.26 13.93
C TYR A 51 -0.30 -3.56 13.38
N ASP A 52 -0.60 -4.69 14.01
CA ASP A 52 -0.16 -6.01 13.53
C ASP A 52 -0.78 -6.33 12.17
N GLU A 53 -2.05 -6.01 11.99
CA GLU A 53 -2.74 -6.22 10.71
C GLU A 53 -2.15 -5.34 9.63
N ASP A 54 -1.89 -4.06 9.93
CA ASP A 54 -1.27 -3.10 9.03
C ASP A 54 0.09 -3.63 8.55
N GLU A 55 0.94 -4.05 9.47
CA GLU A 55 2.26 -4.60 9.16
C GLU A 55 2.16 -5.83 8.26
N THR A 56 1.24 -6.74 8.59
CA THR A 56 1.01 -7.96 7.82
C THR A 56 0.54 -7.65 6.39
N LEU A 57 -0.41 -6.73 6.26
CA LEU A 57 -0.94 -6.34 4.95
C LEU A 57 0.12 -5.62 4.11
N THR A 58 0.91 -4.75 4.73
CA THR A 58 2.01 -4.06 4.04
C THR A 58 3.01 -5.07 3.49
N ASP A 59 3.37 -6.08 4.29
CA ASP A 59 4.25 -7.15 3.85
C ASP A 59 3.66 -7.93 2.67
N LYS A 60 2.36 -8.22 2.71
CA LYS A 60 1.67 -8.92 1.61
C LYS A 60 1.67 -8.07 0.33
N VAL A 61 1.45 -6.76 0.44
CA VAL A 61 1.53 -5.85 -0.71
C VAL A 61 2.92 -5.89 -1.33
N LEU A 62 3.96 -5.80 -0.51
CA LEU A 62 5.34 -5.83 -0.98
C LEU A 62 5.68 -7.15 -1.67
N ARG A 63 5.24 -8.26 -1.11
CA ARG A 63 5.47 -9.59 -1.71
C ARG A 63 4.75 -9.72 -3.05
N LEU A 64 3.55 -9.19 -3.15
CA LEU A 64 2.79 -9.22 -4.39
C LEU A 64 3.47 -8.41 -5.49
N LEU A 65 4.13 -7.31 -5.13
CA LEU A 65 4.86 -6.43 -6.06
C LEU A 65 6.27 -6.92 -6.39
N PHE A 66 6.77 -7.91 -5.68
CA PHE A 66 8.19 -8.24 -5.59
C PHE A 66 8.88 -8.53 -6.93
N VAL A 67 8.25 -9.22 -7.87
CA VAL A 67 8.94 -9.68 -9.08
C VAL A 67 9.12 -8.54 -10.09
N ASP A 68 8.05 -8.15 -10.77
CA ASP A 68 8.16 -7.23 -11.91
C ASP A 68 8.06 -5.75 -11.51
N THR A 69 7.30 -5.48 -10.45
CA THR A 69 6.99 -4.10 -10.04
C THR A 69 7.96 -3.54 -9.03
N PHE A 70 8.76 -4.39 -8.40
CA PHE A 70 9.73 -3.96 -7.40
C PHE A 70 10.78 -3.00 -7.98
N PHE A 71 11.27 -3.28 -9.18
CA PHE A 71 12.23 -2.39 -9.84
C PHE A 71 11.60 -1.04 -10.20
N THR A 72 10.33 -1.05 -10.60
CA THR A 72 9.59 0.19 -10.84
C THR A 72 9.44 0.99 -9.56
N PHE A 73 9.16 0.33 -8.45
CA PHE A 73 9.09 0.94 -7.13
C PHE A 73 10.41 1.60 -6.73
N ILE A 74 11.51 0.90 -6.89
CA ILE A 74 12.84 1.45 -6.56
C ILE A 74 13.13 2.68 -7.42
N ALA A 75 12.83 2.63 -8.71
CA ALA A 75 13.07 3.74 -9.62
C ALA A 75 12.16 4.94 -9.31
N GLU A 76 10.90 4.69 -8.96
CA GLU A 76 9.92 5.73 -8.65
C GLU A 76 10.28 6.48 -7.38
N TYR A 77 10.77 5.78 -6.36
CA TYR A 77 11.08 6.36 -5.05
C TYR A 77 12.56 6.65 -4.84
N ASN A 78 13.40 6.36 -5.84
CA ASN A 78 14.83 6.68 -5.82
C ASN A 78 15.53 6.24 -4.52
N LEU A 79 15.43 4.95 -4.21
CA LEU A 79 15.96 4.39 -2.97
C LEU A 79 17.48 4.25 -3.01
N ASP A 80 18.20 5.31 -2.69
CA ASP A 80 19.66 5.31 -2.61
C ASP A 80 20.19 4.92 -1.24
N GLY A 81 19.31 4.76 -0.24
CA GLY A 81 19.70 4.39 1.11
C GLY A 81 18.58 3.70 1.85
N TYR A 82 18.94 2.91 2.84
CA TYR A 82 17.99 2.15 3.64
C TYR A 82 17.39 2.94 4.81
N ASP A 83 17.90 4.13 5.08
CA ASP A 83 17.54 4.91 6.26
C ASP A 83 16.08 5.37 6.28
N SER A 84 15.44 5.45 5.11
CA SER A 84 14.05 5.88 4.97
C SER A 84 13.15 4.78 4.42
N TRP A 85 13.56 3.53 4.55
CA TRP A 85 12.82 2.40 4.00
C TRP A 85 11.36 2.34 4.49
N GLU A 86 11.15 2.50 5.81
CA GLU A 86 9.82 2.44 6.40
C GLU A 86 8.93 3.57 5.89
N ASP A 87 9.45 4.80 5.87
CA ASP A 87 8.73 5.95 5.36
C ASP A 87 8.41 5.79 3.87
N THR A 88 9.35 5.24 3.10
CA THR A 88 9.17 5.00 1.68
C THR A 88 8.09 3.95 1.42
N VAL A 89 8.03 2.91 2.24
CA VAL A 89 6.99 1.87 2.14
C VAL A 89 5.61 2.47 2.45
N GLU A 90 5.50 3.31 3.46
CA GLU A 90 4.25 4.00 3.78
C GLU A 90 3.81 4.90 2.62
N ASP A 91 4.73 5.66 2.05
CA ASP A 91 4.46 6.51 0.89
C ASP A 91 4.01 5.68 -0.31
N LEU A 92 4.64 4.52 -0.54
CA LEU A 92 4.24 3.62 -1.61
C LEU A 92 2.81 3.15 -1.43
N VAL A 93 2.45 2.67 -0.24
CA VAL A 93 1.10 2.18 0.05
C VAL A 93 0.07 3.29 -0.15
N GLU A 94 0.37 4.49 0.33
CA GLU A 94 -0.50 5.65 0.16
C GLU A 94 -0.70 5.98 -1.32
N ASP A 95 0.38 6.03 -2.10
CA ASP A 95 0.31 6.31 -3.53
C ASP A 95 -0.47 5.24 -4.29
N LEU A 96 -0.29 3.98 -3.93
CA LEU A 96 -1.04 2.88 -4.53
C LEU A 96 -2.54 3.04 -4.24
N TRP A 97 -2.89 3.35 -2.99
CA TRP A 97 -4.27 3.57 -2.60
C TRP A 97 -4.89 4.75 -3.33
N MET A 98 -4.18 5.87 -3.40
CA MET A 98 -4.67 7.07 -4.08
C MET A 98 -4.86 6.82 -5.58
N THR A 99 -3.96 6.07 -6.20
CA THR A 99 -4.10 5.69 -7.61
C THR A 99 -5.32 4.80 -7.82
N TYR A 100 -5.52 3.84 -6.93
CA TYR A 100 -6.71 2.99 -6.97
C TYR A 100 -8.00 3.81 -6.90
N CYS A 101 -8.08 4.75 -5.96
CA CYS A 101 -9.24 5.63 -5.81
C CYS A 101 -9.47 6.47 -7.07
N GLU A 102 -8.40 7.03 -7.63
CA GLU A 102 -8.48 7.87 -8.82
C GLU A 102 -9.00 7.10 -10.04
N LEU A 103 -8.59 5.84 -10.18
CA LEU A 103 -9.01 5.01 -11.30
C LEU A 103 -10.41 4.43 -11.15
N HIS A 104 -10.89 4.23 -9.93
CA HIS A 104 -12.15 3.55 -9.67
C HIS A 104 -13.28 4.44 -9.15
N GLU A 105 -12.99 5.69 -8.81
CA GLU A 105 -13.98 6.66 -8.33
C GLU A 105 -14.33 7.74 -9.35
N ALA A 106 -13.74 7.65 -10.51
CA ALA A 106 -13.98 8.66 -11.55
C ALA A 106 -15.40 8.57 -12.12
#